data_8c92afafd9cc4138cdc4765c1bb5be26
#
_entry.id   8c92afafd9cc4138cdc4765c1bb5be26
#
_cell.length_a   1.000
_cell.length_b   1.000
_cell.length_c   1.000
_cell.angle_alpha   90.00
_cell.angle_beta   90.00
_cell.angle_gamma   90.00
#
_symmetry.space_group_name_H-M   'P 1'
#
loop_
_entity.id
_entity.type
_entity.pdbx_description
1 polymer ?
#
loop_
_entity_poly.entity_id
_entity_poly.type
_entity_poly.pdbx_seq_one_letter_code
_entity_poly.pdbx_strand_id
1 'polypeptide(L)'
;MIRKQMKRLFVSVLLCSFSLSLMAQQRPQYTQYILNNFILNPAIAGIENYVDVKAGYRNQWQGLNGAPETSYFSVHAPIGKNFLYGTSTSVPQGGGTNPNSRSYLQNYMASEPHHGVGFTAISDKAGPFTRTDLNLNYAYHIGITEQINVSLGVAAGVSKIFLDRSQIILENTADQAIGTNTNDQFKPDLSAGLWLYGPRYFAGVSAQQLLRSPIGFSDDPVTYNQGRKVPHFFMTAGYKFYLGDDFAAVPSLLVKVVSPVPVSVDANLKLAYKDRFWVGGSYRKDDAFAGMAGFNIGSFMNIGYSYDFTSSGLNTVSNGSHEIVLGIFLNNRYKVTCPQKSW
;
A
#
# COMPACT_ATOMS: atom_id res chain seq x y z
N MET A 1 -53.15 -17.62 -14.76
CA MET A 1 -52.37 -16.62 -15.49
C MET A 1 -51.62 -15.66 -14.58
N ILE A 2 -52.21 -15.12 -13.54
CA ILE A 2 -51.64 -14.16 -12.57
C ILE A 2 -50.41 -14.70 -11.84
N ARG A 3 -50.41 -15.97 -11.41
CA ARG A 3 -49.30 -16.61 -10.68
C ARG A 3 -48.00 -16.74 -11.50
N LYS A 4 -48.10 -16.89 -12.82
CA LYS A 4 -46.95 -16.93 -13.74
C LYS A 4 -46.39 -15.55 -13.99
N GLN A 5 -47.21 -14.53 -14.04
CA GLN A 5 -46.78 -13.13 -14.17
C GLN A 5 -46.08 -12.62 -12.90
N MET A 6 -46.62 -12.96 -11.72
CA MET A 6 -45.97 -12.63 -10.44
C MET A 6 -44.57 -13.28 -10.30
N LYS A 7 -44.42 -14.55 -10.71
CA LYS A 7 -43.08 -15.19 -10.69
C LYS A 7 -42.09 -14.51 -11.64
N ARG A 8 -42.57 -14.10 -12.83
CA ARG A 8 -41.71 -13.35 -13.78
C ARG A 8 -41.33 -11.97 -13.24
N LEU A 9 -42.27 -11.27 -12.59
CA LEU A 9 -42.01 -9.98 -11.95
C LEU A 9 -41.01 -10.13 -10.80
N PHE A 10 -41.15 -11.17 -9.97
CA PHE A 10 -40.23 -11.43 -8.86
C PHE A 10 -38.83 -11.78 -9.34
N VAL A 11 -38.68 -12.58 -10.41
CA VAL A 11 -37.40 -12.91 -11.03
C VAL A 11 -36.76 -11.66 -11.70
N SER A 12 -37.56 -10.80 -12.33
CA SER A 12 -37.06 -9.55 -12.93
C SER A 12 -36.61 -8.56 -11.85
N VAL A 13 -37.33 -8.43 -10.74
CA VAL A 13 -36.95 -7.58 -9.60
C VAL A 13 -35.69 -8.14 -8.93
N LEU A 14 -35.57 -9.45 -8.80
CA LEU A 14 -34.38 -10.11 -8.26
C LEU A 14 -33.15 -9.93 -9.17
N LEU A 15 -33.34 -10.01 -10.50
CA LEU A 15 -32.28 -9.75 -11.48
C LEU A 15 -31.85 -8.26 -11.51
N CYS A 16 -32.80 -7.32 -11.38
CA CYS A 16 -32.50 -5.89 -11.27
C CYS A 16 -31.78 -5.53 -9.95
N SER A 17 -32.01 -6.28 -8.86
CA SER A 17 -31.34 -6.04 -7.58
C SER A 17 -29.84 -6.45 -7.61
N PHE A 18 -29.45 -7.34 -8.54
CA PHE A 18 -28.05 -7.76 -8.71
C PHE A 18 -27.21 -6.83 -9.58
N SER A 19 -27.81 -5.88 -10.30
CA SER A 19 -27.13 -5.01 -11.26
C SER A 19 -26.60 -3.68 -10.66
N LEU A 20 -26.72 -3.43 -9.36
CA LEU A 20 -26.35 -2.16 -8.74
C LEU A 20 -24.98 -2.15 -8.04
N SER A 21 -24.11 -3.10 -8.32
CA SER A 21 -22.81 -3.23 -7.61
C SER A 21 -21.59 -2.84 -8.43
N LEU A 22 -21.74 -1.97 -9.42
CA LEU A 22 -20.62 -1.58 -10.28
C LEU A 22 -20.35 -0.08 -10.15
N MET A 23 -19.54 0.34 -9.20
CA MET A 23 -18.75 1.58 -9.22
C MET A 23 -17.96 1.76 -7.93
N ALA A 24 -16.93 0.96 -7.68
CA ALA A 24 -15.95 1.34 -6.69
C ALA A 24 -14.60 1.48 -7.38
N GLN A 25 -14.14 2.71 -7.53
CA GLN A 25 -12.77 2.98 -7.94
C GLN A 25 -11.86 2.56 -6.79
N GLN A 26 -11.25 1.38 -6.92
CA GLN A 26 -10.28 0.89 -5.95
C GLN A 26 -8.92 1.53 -6.22
N ARG A 27 -8.17 1.82 -5.16
CA ARG A 27 -6.73 2.05 -5.28
C ARG A 27 -6.05 0.73 -5.64
N PRO A 28 -4.84 0.79 -6.26
CA PRO A 28 -4.05 -0.40 -6.53
C PRO A 28 -3.90 -1.26 -5.27
N GLN A 29 -3.90 -2.56 -5.45
CA GLN A 29 -3.59 -3.52 -4.41
C GLN A 29 -2.11 -3.87 -4.49
N TYR A 30 -1.44 -3.94 -3.35
CA TYR A 30 -0.04 -4.32 -3.24
C TYR A 30 0.06 -5.57 -2.39
N THR A 31 0.79 -6.57 -2.82
CA THR A 31 1.10 -7.75 -2.00
C THR A 31 2.36 -7.50 -1.19
N GLN A 32 3.31 -6.74 -1.77
CA GLN A 32 4.57 -6.37 -1.14
C GLN A 32 4.47 -5.15 -0.20
N TYR A 33 3.25 -4.73 0.23
CA TYR A 33 3.12 -3.65 1.21
C TYR A 33 3.87 -3.96 2.52
N ILE A 34 4.07 -5.23 2.87
CA ILE A 34 4.88 -5.63 4.03
C ILE A 34 6.33 -5.14 3.96
N LEU A 35 6.87 -4.85 2.77
CA LEU A 35 8.17 -4.22 2.56
C LEU A 35 8.07 -2.71 2.45
N ASN A 36 6.89 -2.17 2.16
CA ASN A 36 6.68 -0.75 1.93
C ASN A 36 5.36 -0.25 2.51
N ASN A 37 5.20 -0.38 3.82
CA ASN A 37 4.02 0.15 4.53
C ASN A 37 3.86 1.68 4.38
N PHE A 38 4.94 2.40 4.01
CA PHE A 38 4.90 3.85 3.82
C PHE A 38 3.93 4.29 2.71
N ILE A 39 3.72 3.49 1.66
CA ILE A 39 2.71 3.80 0.63
C ILE A 39 1.26 3.74 1.17
N LEU A 40 1.04 3.03 2.26
CA LEU A 40 -0.26 2.91 2.91
C LEU A 40 -0.47 3.91 4.04
N ASN A 41 0.61 4.35 4.71
CA ASN A 41 0.48 5.21 5.90
C ASN A 41 1.57 6.30 5.93
N PRO A 42 1.20 7.60 5.81
CA PRO A 42 2.15 8.70 5.82
C PRO A 42 2.90 8.86 7.15
N ALA A 43 2.37 8.31 8.26
CA ALA A 43 3.00 8.38 9.57
C ALA A 43 4.33 7.60 9.66
N ILE A 44 4.66 6.80 8.64
CA ILE A 44 5.91 6.04 8.57
C ILE A 44 7.08 6.89 8.04
N ALA A 45 6.80 8.06 7.46
CA ALA A 45 7.85 8.92 6.92
C ALA A 45 8.93 9.20 7.98
N GLY A 46 10.19 8.88 7.68
CA GLY A 46 11.33 9.13 8.58
C GLY A 46 11.47 8.19 9.78
N ILE A 47 10.74 7.05 9.79
CA ILE A 47 10.84 6.05 10.87
C ILE A 47 12.24 5.42 10.94
N GLU A 48 12.98 5.41 9.84
CA GLU A 48 14.31 4.86 9.71
C GLU A 48 15.39 5.94 9.93
N ASN A 49 16.58 5.53 10.35
CA ASN A 49 17.72 6.45 10.57
C ASN A 49 18.50 6.80 9.30
N TYR A 50 17.98 6.45 8.16
CA TYR A 50 18.59 6.65 6.84
C TYR A 50 17.51 7.06 5.84
N VAL A 51 17.93 7.39 4.63
CA VAL A 51 16.97 7.60 3.53
C VAL A 51 16.57 6.24 2.97
N ASP A 52 15.30 5.90 3.09
CA ASP A 52 14.72 4.68 2.52
C ASP A 52 14.09 5.04 1.17
N VAL A 53 14.62 4.45 0.10
CA VAL A 53 14.13 4.60 -1.27
C VAL A 53 13.60 3.26 -1.73
N LYS A 54 12.35 3.20 -2.17
CA LYS A 54 11.75 1.98 -2.73
C LYS A 54 11.09 2.25 -4.07
N ALA A 55 11.26 1.30 -4.97
CA ALA A 55 10.56 1.25 -6.24
C ALA A 55 9.93 -0.14 -6.41
N GLY A 56 8.74 -0.20 -6.94
CA GLY A 56 8.06 -1.47 -7.21
C GLY A 56 7.25 -1.43 -8.48
N TYR A 57 7.07 -2.60 -9.05
CA TYR A 57 6.25 -2.84 -10.22
C TYR A 57 5.37 -4.07 -9.99
N ARG A 58 4.09 -3.92 -10.28
CA ARG A 58 3.09 -4.98 -10.18
C ARG A 58 2.34 -5.11 -11.49
N ASN A 59 2.31 -6.33 -12.02
CA ASN A 59 1.44 -6.74 -13.11
C ASN A 59 0.37 -7.67 -12.55
N GLN A 60 -0.87 -7.19 -12.48
CA GLN A 60 -1.98 -7.91 -11.88
C GLN A 60 -2.76 -8.64 -12.99
N TRP A 61 -3.21 -9.88 -12.70
CA TRP A 61 -4.02 -10.71 -13.60
C TRP A 61 -3.41 -10.88 -15.00
N GLN A 62 -2.16 -11.31 -15.03
CA GLN A 62 -1.41 -11.50 -16.28
C GLN A 62 -2.20 -12.36 -17.28
N GLY A 63 -2.19 -11.96 -18.55
CA GLY A 63 -2.93 -12.61 -19.64
C GLY A 63 -4.29 -12.00 -19.93
N LEU A 64 -4.85 -11.20 -19.02
CA LEU A 64 -6.08 -10.47 -19.26
C LEU A 64 -5.80 -9.17 -20.05
N ASN A 65 -6.54 -8.92 -21.11
CA ASN A 65 -6.39 -7.69 -21.87
C ASN A 65 -6.84 -6.48 -21.04
N GLY A 66 -5.98 -5.44 -20.94
CA GLY A 66 -6.25 -4.27 -20.10
C GLY A 66 -6.07 -4.53 -18.59
N ALA A 67 -5.37 -5.60 -18.22
CA ALA A 67 -5.05 -5.91 -16.83
C ALA A 67 -4.32 -4.76 -16.13
N PRO A 68 -4.51 -4.57 -14.80
CA PRO A 68 -3.87 -3.49 -14.09
C PRO A 68 -2.35 -3.64 -14.02
N GLU A 69 -1.64 -2.56 -14.32
CA GLU A 69 -0.20 -2.42 -14.18
C GLU A 69 0.09 -1.24 -13.24
N THR A 70 0.74 -1.52 -12.11
CA THR A 70 1.05 -0.50 -11.13
C THR A 70 2.55 -0.34 -10.97
N SER A 71 3.04 0.88 -11.14
CA SER A 71 4.41 1.27 -10.79
C SER A 71 4.36 2.23 -9.61
N TYR A 72 5.23 2.04 -8.63
CA TYR A 72 5.32 2.95 -7.51
C TYR A 72 6.75 3.24 -7.10
N PHE A 73 6.93 4.45 -6.59
CA PHE A 73 8.17 4.95 -6.04
C PHE A 73 7.89 5.63 -4.71
N SER A 74 8.76 5.42 -3.75
CA SER A 74 8.69 6.07 -2.46
C SER A 74 10.08 6.40 -1.94
N VAL A 75 10.18 7.54 -1.27
CA VAL A 75 11.40 7.94 -0.56
C VAL A 75 11.00 8.64 0.72
N HIS A 76 11.66 8.31 1.82
CA HIS A 76 11.49 9.04 3.07
C HIS A 76 12.78 9.06 3.89
N ALA A 77 12.88 10.06 4.75
CA ALA A 77 14.04 10.26 5.60
C ALA A 77 13.66 11.03 6.89
N PRO A 78 14.37 10.83 7.99
CA PRO A 78 14.25 11.69 9.16
C PRO A 78 14.90 13.05 8.90
N ILE A 79 14.36 14.11 9.51
CA ILE A 79 14.95 15.46 9.53
C ILE A 79 15.66 15.66 10.86
N GLY A 80 16.83 16.23 10.82
CA GLY A 80 17.64 16.56 11.99
C GLY A 80 18.78 15.56 12.20
N LYS A 81 19.98 16.08 12.44
CA LYS A 81 21.18 15.26 12.60
C LYS A 81 21.33 14.68 13.99
N ASN A 82 20.79 15.35 15.00
CA ASN A 82 20.93 14.93 16.41
C ASN A 82 20.25 13.60 16.67
N PHE A 83 19.12 13.35 15.99
CA PHE A 83 18.42 12.07 16.02
C PHE A 83 19.30 10.89 15.57
N LEU A 84 20.19 11.08 14.62
CA LEU A 84 21.08 10.04 14.10
C LEU A 84 22.18 9.62 15.09
N TYR A 85 22.46 10.44 16.08
CA TYR A 85 23.55 10.22 17.06
C TYR A 85 23.03 9.71 18.42
N GLY A 86 21.78 9.96 18.75
CA GLY A 86 21.19 9.61 20.04
C GLY A 86 20.41 8.29 20.10
N THR A 87 20.61 7.43 19.24
CA THR A 87 19.80 6.39 18.71
C THR A 87 19.35 5.23 19.51
N SER A 88 18.22 5.32 19.93
CA SER A 88 17.45 4.26 20.54
C SER A 88 16.74 3.31 19.57
N THR A 89 16.47 3.72 18.33
CA THR A 89 15.76 2.89 17.34
C THR A 89 16.66 2.09 16.39
N SER A 90 17.98 2.34 16.41
CA SER A 90 18.92 1.68 15.52
C SER A 90 20.09 1.05 16.30
N VAL A 91 20.56 -0.07 15.81
CA VAL A 91 21.71 -0.78 16.37
C VAL A 91 22.83 -0.79 15.33
N PRO A 92 24.06 -0.37 15.70
CA PRO A 92 25.21 -0.48 14.81
C PRO A 92 25.42 -1.93 14.39
N GLN A 93 25.61 -2.18 13.09
CA GLN A 93 26.08 -3.48 12.62
C GLN A 93 27.54 -3.66 13.05
N GLY A 94 27.78 -4.03 14.30
CA GLY A 94 29.09 -4.42 14.80
C GLY A 94 29.38 -5.87 14.44
N GLY A 95 30.47 -6.12 13.69
CA GLY A 95 31.17 -7.39 13.65
C GLY A 95 30.38 -8.70 13.45
N GLY A 96 29.26 -8.67 12.74
CA GLY A 96 28.46 -9.86 12.48
C GLY A 96 27.41 -10.18 13.54
N THR A 97 27.12 -9.26 14.44
CA THR A 97 26.05 -9.44 15.43
C THR A 97 24.68 -9.47 14.75
N ASN A 98 23.93 -10.53 14.98
CA ASN A 98 22.57 -10.67 14.47
C ASN A 98 21.66 -9.62 15.14
N PRO A 99 21.00 -8.70 14.39
CA PRO A 99 20.07 -7.73 14.96
C PRO A 99 18.85 -8.37 15.63
N ASN A 100 18.60 -9.66 15.39
CA ASN A 100 17.57 -10.45 16.06
C ASN A 100 18.02 -11.05 17.39
N SER A 101 19.25 -10.85 17.83
CA SER A 101 19.71 -11.39 19.10
C SER A 101 18.92 -10.81 20.28
N ARG A 102 18.78 -11.59 21.35
CA ARG A 102 18.06 -11.15 22.56
C ARG A 102 18.71 -9.92 23.20
N SER A 103 20.02 -9.77 23.10
CA SER A 103 20.76 -8.59 23.59
C SER A 103 20.33 -7.30 22.87
N TYR A 104 20.00 -7.39 21.60
CA TYR A 104 19.46 -6.29 20.82
C TYR A 104 18.13 -5.77 21.39
N LEU A 105 17.22 -6.67 21.76
CA LEU A 105 15.91 -6.29 22.32
C LEU A 105 16.02 -5.70 23.72
N GLN A 106 16.98 -6.16 24.52
CA GLN A 106 17.22 -5.65 25.86
C GLN A 106 17.71 -4.20 25.86
N ASN A 107 18.40 -3.79 24.81
CA ASN A 107 18.97 -2.45 24.67
C ASN A 107 18.11 -1.50 23.80
N TYR A 108 16.93 -1.95 23.35
CA TYR A 108 16.04 -1.09 22.58
C TYR A 108 15.44 -0.01 23.47
N MET A 109 15.56 1.22 23.01
CA MET A 109 14.90 2.39 23.58
C MET A 109 14.10 3.11 22.48
N ALA A 110 13.02 3.75 22.86
CA ALA A 110 12.21 4.56 21.95
C ALA A 110 13.05 5.72 21.41
N SER A 111 12.76 6.11 20.16
CA SER A 111 13.47 7.21 19.50
C SER A 111 13.19 8.54 20.17
N GLU A 112 14.19 9.42 20.18
CA GLU A 112 13.99 10.82 20.50
C GLU A 112 12.94 11.44 19.55
N PRO A 113 12.19 12.48 19.99
CA PRO A 113 11.26 13.19 19.15
C PRO A 113 11.94 13.71 17.89
N HIS A 114 11.39 13.40 16.72
CA HIS A 114 11.98 13.81 15.45
C HIS A 114 10.92 13.94 14.35
N HIS A 115 11.31 14.65 13.30
CA HIS A 115 10.48 14.86 12.13
C HIS A 115 10.90 13.92 11.00
N GLY A 116 9.93 13.49 10.21
CA GLY A 116 10.15 12.71 8.99
C GLY A 116 9.49 13.38 7.79
N VAL A 117 10.16 13.31 6.66
CA VAL A 117 9.62 13.76 5.36
C VAL A 117 9.70 12.64 4.35
N GLY A 118 8.81 12.67 3.38
CA GLY A 118 8.85 11.70 2.31
C GLY A 118 8.06 12.14 1.09
N PHE A 119 8.25 11.37 0.04
CA PHE A 119 7.56 11.53 -1.24
C PHE A 119 7.11 10.17 -1.74
N THR A 120 5.91 10.11 -2.29
CA THR A 120 5.37 8.92 -2.97
C THR A 120 4.83 9.29 -4.34
N ALA A 121 5.15 8.47 -5.34
CA ALA A 121 4.61 8.53 -6.68
C ALA A 121 4.05 7.15 -7.04
N ILE A 122 2.81 7.09 -7.47
CA ILE A 122 2.12 5.86 -7.85
C ILE A 122 1.47 6.09 -9.19
N SER A 123 1.74 5.22 -10.16
CA SER A 123 1.08 5.20 -11.45
C SER A 123 0.40 3.85 -11.64
N ASP A 124 -0.89 3.87 -11.88
CA ASP A 124 -1.73 2.70 -12.03
C ASP A 124 -2.49 2.80 -13.36
N LYS A 125 -2.25 1.84 -14.24
CA LYS A 125 -2.93 1.73 -15.53
C LYS A 125 -3.87 0.53 -15.48
N ALA A 126 -5.15 0.75 -15.73
CA ALA A 126 -6.16 -0.30 -15.78
C ALA A 126 -7.09 -0.07 -16.98
N GLY A 127 -6.97 -0.89 -18.02
CA GLY A 127 -7.64 -0.68 -19.30
C GLY A 127 -7.29 0.70 -19.88
N PRO A 128 -8.30 1.50 -20.27
CA PRO A 128 -8.08 2.84 -20.84
C PRO A 128 -7.73 3.91 -19.79
N PHE A 129 -7.81 3.58 -18.50
CA PHE A 129 -7.55 4.54 -17.42
C PHE A 129 -6.12 4.46 -16.93
N THR A 130 -5.47 5.62 -16.83
CA THR A 130 -4.19 5.76 -16.13
C THR A 130 -4.36 6.77 -15.00
N ARG A 131 -4.07 6.34 -13.79
CA ARG A 131 -4.10 7.20 -12.61
C ARG A 131 -2.68 7.40 -12.09
N THR A 132 -2.32 8.65 -11.85
CA THR A 132 -1.02 9.02 -11.26
C THR A 132 -1.26 9.84 -9.99
N ASP A 133 -0.75 9.37 -8.86
CA ASP A 133 -0.81 10.03 -7.56
C ASP A 133 0.59 10.45 -7.15
N LEU A 134 0.77 11.72 -6.80
CA LEU A 134 2.02 12.30 -6.30
C LEU A 134 1.74 12.93 -4.94
N ASN A 135 2.43 12.51 -3.87
CA ASN A 135 2.22 13.02 -2.53
C ASN A 135 3.52 13.38 -1.84
N LEU A 136 3.51 14.51 -1.13
CA LEU A 136 4.50 14.90 -0.15
C LEU A 136 3.99 14.49 1.23
N ASN A 137 4.84 13.87 2.03
CA ASN A 137 4.50 13.30 3.32
C ASN A 137 5.33 13.97 4.42
N TYR A 138 4.69 14.20 5.55
CA TYR A 138 5.34 14.67 6.76
C TYR A 138 4.84 13.85 7.94
N ALA A 139 5.75 13.47 8.83
CA ALA A 139 5.41 12.78 10.07
C ALA A 139 6.19 13.35 11.25
N TYR A 140 5.62 13.22 12.44
CA TYR A 140 6.27 13.54 13.70
C TYR A 140 6.25 12.31 14.60
N HIS A 141 7.42 11.90 15.06
CA HIS A 141 7.64 10.73 15.89
C HIS A 141 7.96 11.14 17.32
N ILE A 142 7.35 10.47 18.30
CA ILE A 142 7.61 10.65 19.73
C ILE A 142 7.67 9.29 20.44
N GLY A 143 8.56 9.17 21.40
CA GLY A 143 8.54 8.08 22.39
C GLY A 143 7.49 8.39 23.46
N ILE A 144 6.54 7.46 23.65
CA ILE A 144 5.55 7.56 24.75
C ILE A 144 6.07 6.89 26.01
N THR A 145 6.78 5.78 25.84
CA THR A 145 7.47 5.06 26.91
C THR A 145 8.89 4.74 26.44
N GLU A 146 9.69 4.13 27.29
CA GLU A 146 11.06 3.71 26.94
C GLU A 146 11.13 2.75 25.74
N GLN A 147 10.03 2.08 25.38
CA GLN A 147 10.00 1.08 24.30
C GLN A 147 8.90 1.31 23.26
N ILE A 148 8.04 2.31 23.46
CA ILE A 148 6.88 2.55 22.59
C ILE A 148 7.01 3.90 21.92
N ASN A 149 6.95 3.89 20.61
CA ASN A 149 6.90 5.08 19.78
C ASN A 149 5.52 5.23 19.16
N VAL A 150 5.12 6.48 18.97
CA VAL A 150 3.96 6.84 18.17
C VAL A 150 4.37 7.90 17.17
N SER A 151 3.82 7.82 15.99
CA SER A 151 3.95 8.88 15.00
C SER A 151 2.60 9.28 14.42
N LEU A 152 2.47 10.56 14.13
CA LEU A 152 1.37 11.17 13.39
C LEU A 152 1.90 11.64 12.05
N GLY A 153 1.19 11.32 10.97
CA GLY A 153 1.60 11.70 9.63
C GLY A 153 0.47 12.29 8.81
N VAL A 154 0.84 13.19 7.94
CA VAL A 154 -0.05 13.77 6.92
C VAL A 154 0.62 13.72 5.57
N ALA A 155 -0.19 13.58 4.52
CA ALA A 155 0.28 13.70 3.15
C ALA A 155 -0.62 14.62 2.36
N ALA A 156 -0.02 15.51 1.60
CA ALA A 156 -0.71 16.38 0.67
C ALA A 156 -0.16 16.16 -0.74
N GLY A 157 -1.03 16.09 -1.72
CA GLY A 157 -0.60 15.79 -3.08
C GLY A 157 -1.65 16.06 -4.13
N VAL A 158 -1.37 15.55 -5.30
CA VAL A 158 -2.24 15.65 -6.48
C VAL A 158 -2.44 14.29 -7.10
N SER A 159 -3.63 14.05 -7.60
CA SER A 159 -4.01 12.87 -8.35
C SER A 159 -4.46 13.30 -9.74
N LYS A 160 -3.87 12.70 -10.77
CA LYS A 160 -4.25 12.86 -12.17
C LYS A 160 -4.90 11.58 -12.65
N ILE A 161 -6.05 11.68 -13.33
CA ILE A 161 -6.68 10.56 -14.01
C ILE A 161 -6.72 10.91 -15.48
N PHE A 162 -6.11 10.06 -16.29
CA PHE A 162 -6.07 10.16 -17.73
C PHE A 162 -6.90 9.03 -18.35
N LEU A 163 -7.70 9.36 -19.37
CA LEU A 163 -8.49 8.41 -20.14
C LEU A 163 -7.92 8.33 -21.56
N ASP A 164 -7.40 7.16 -21.93
CA ASP A 164 -6.94 6.88 -23.30
C ASP A 164 -8.13 6.52 -24.18
N ARG A 165 -8.57 7.48 -24.96
CA ARG A 165 -9.71 7.33 -25.86
C ARG A 165 -9.47 6.39 -27.03
N SER A 166 -8.22 6.19 -27.42
CA SER A 166 -7.87 5.31 -28.53
C SER A 166 -8.23 3.84 -28.24
N GLN A 167 -8.36 3.50 -26.96
CA GLN A 167 -8.74 2.17 -26.49
C GLN A 167 -10.24 2.00 -26.25
N ILE A 168 -11.06 3.05 -26.51
CA ILE A 168 -12.49 3.02 -26.26
C ILE A 168 -13.21 2.94 -27.61
N ILE A 169 -14.07 1.94 -27.76
CA ILE A 169 -14.98 1.83 -28.89
C ILE A 169 -16.31 2.45 -28.44
N LEU A 170 -16.63 3.62 -28.97
CA LEU A 170 -17.89 4.30 -28.71
C LEU A 170 -18.94 3.83 -29.73
N GLU A 171 -20.09 3.39 -29.25
CA GLU A 171 -21.25 3.09 -30.09
C GLU A 171 -21.82 4.38 -30.75
N ASN A 172 -21.73 5.49 -30.02
CA ASN A 172 -22.03 6.83 -30.53
C ASN A 172 -20.78 7.72 -30.38
N THR A 173 -20.17 8.10 -31.49
CA THR A 173 -18.98 8.96 -31.55
C THR A 173 -19.22 10.38 -31.00
N ALA A 174 -20.48 10.81 -30.89
CA ALA A 174 -20.88 12.10 -30.35
C ALA A 174 -21.38 11.99 -28.88
N ASP A 175 -20.99 10.94 -28.15
CA ASP A 175 -21.37 10.80 -26.74
C ASP A 175 -20.76 11.92 -25.89
N GLN A 176 -21.65 12.78 -25.38
CA GLN A 176 -21.27 13.91 -24.52
C GLN A 176 -20.70 13.50 -23.16
N ALA A 177 -20.85 12.24 -22.75
CA ALA A 177 -20.23 11.72 -21.54
C ALA A 177 -18.69 11.70 -21.63
N ILE A 178 -18.16 11.66 -22.85
CA ILE A 178 -16.74 11.75 -23.15
C ILE A 178 -16.51 13.00 -23.98
N GLY A 179 -16.28 14.14 -23.33
CA GLY A 179 -16.03 15.44 -23.97
C GLY A 179 -14.87 15.40 -24.97
N THR A 180 -14.84 16.37 -25.89
CA THR A 180 -13.80 16.47 -26.93
C THR A 180 -12.44 16.89 -26.39
N ASN A 181 -12.41 17.57 -25.25
CA ASN A 181 -11.19 17.99 -24.59
C ASN A 181 -10.67 16.88 -23.68
N THR A 182 -9.41 16.50 -23.82
CA THR A 182 -8.67 15.67 -22.86
C THR A 182 -8.55 16.46 -21.56
N ASN A 183 -9.55 16.36 -20.69
CA ASN A 183 -9.48 17.01 -19.39
C ASN A 183 -8.53 16.22 -18.49
N ASP A 184 -7.24 16.51 -18.62
CA ASP A 184 -6.21 16.16 -17.66
C ASP A 184 -6.52 16.86 -16.33
N GLN A 185 -7.35 16.23 -15.50
CA GLN A 185 -7.78 16.85 -14.26
C GLN A 185 -6.82 16.50 -13.13
N PHE A 186 -6.04 17.49 -12.71
CA PHE A 186 -5.34 17.43 -11.46
C PHE A 186 -6.32 17.69 -10.31
N LYS A 187 -6.47 16.72 -9.42
CA LYS A 187 -7.30 16.83 -8.23
C LYS A 187 -6.41 16.80 -6.99
N PRO A 188 -6.59 17.74 -6.07
CA PRO A 188 -5.86 17.69 -4.80
C PRO A 188 -6.23 16.42 -4.04
N ASP A 189 -5.29 15.92 -3.28
CA ASP A 189 -5.45 14.77 -2.39
C ASP A 189 -4.87 15.06 -1.01
N LEU A 190 -5.49 14.50 0.01
CA LEU A 190 -5.05 14.62 1.39
C LEU A 190 -5.15 13.24 2.04
N SER A 191 -4.14 12.90 2.83
CA SER A 191 -4.12 11.66 3.61
C SER A 191 -3.58 11.95 5.01
N ALA A 192 -4.01 11.13 5.98
CA ALA A 192 -3.55 11.21 7.36
C ALA A 192 -3.33 9.80 7.91
N GLY A 193 -2.45 9.68 8.89
CA GLY A 193 -2.17 8.41 9.52
C GLY A 193 -1.63 8.52 10.92
N LEU A 194 -1.76 7.43 11.64
CA LEU A 194 -1.19 7.17 12.96
C LEU A 194 -0.42 5.85 12.87
N TRP A 195 0.77 5.80 13.49
CA TRP A 195 1.58 4.60 13.57
C TRP A 195 2.15 4.43 14.95
N LEU A 196 1.93 3.27 15.57
CA LEU A 196 2.48 2.86 16.85
C LEU A 196 3.47 1.73 16.57
N TYR A 197 4.67 1.85 17.17
CA TYR A 197 5.72 0.86 16.89
C TYR A 197 6.69 0.68 18.06
N GLY A 198 7.27 -0.50 18.11
CA GLY A 198 8.29 -0.92 19.06
C GLY A 198 9.28 -1.88 18.39
N PRO A 199 10.12 -2.58 19.17
CA PRO A 199 11.13 -3.48 18.60
C PRO A 199 10.53 -4.75 17.97
N ARG A 200 9.33 -5.13 18.40
CA ARG A 200 8.69 -6.39 17.98
C ARG A 200 7.31 -6.23 17.36
N TYR A 201 6.70 -5.07 17.47
CA TYR A 201 5.31 -4.89 17.05
C TYR A 201 5.12 -3.56 16.35
N PHE A 202 4.13 -3.54 15.53
CA PHE A 202 3.59 -2.33 14.94
C PHE A 202 2.08 -2.41 14.82
N ALA A 203 1.43 -1.26 14.87
CA ALA A 203 0.03 -1.10 14.54
C ALA A 203 -0.17 0.29 13.92
N GLY A 204 -0.99 0.39 12.91
CA GLY A 204 -1.25 1.65 12.27
C GLY A 204 -2.64 1.76 11.69
N VAL A 205 -3.11 2.99 11.62
CA VAL A 205 -4.34 3.35 10.91
C VAL A 205 -4.04 4.51 9.98
N SER A 206 -4.63 4.50 8.81
CA SER A 206 -4.53 5.62 7.89
C SER A 206 -5.81 5.81 7.10
N ALA A 207 -6.04 7.05 6.69
CA ALA A 207 -7.10 7.43 5.80
C ALA A 207 -6.49 8.17 4.61
N GLN A 208 -6.77 7.69 3.41
CA GLN A 208 -6.27 8.26 2.16
C GLN A 208 -7.44 8.74 1.31
N GLN A 209 -7.18 9.70 0.41
CA GLN A 209 -8.20 10.31 -0.43
C GLN A 209 -9.34 10.98 0.37
N LEU A 210 -8.96 11.73 1.40
CA LEU A 210 -9.90 12.44 2.26
C LEU A 210 -10.69 13.51 1.50
N LEU A 211 -10.14 14.06 0.40
CA LEU A 211 -10.80 15.03 -0.44
C LEU A 211 -11.66 14.33 -1.50
N ARG A 212 -12.97 14.39 -1.33
CA ARG A 212 -13.98 13.80 -2.22
C ARG A 212 -14.13 14.62 -3.50
N SER A 213 -13.13 14.63 -4.35
CA SER A 213 -13.16 15.34 -5.63
C SER A 213 -14.04 14.62 -6.64
N PRO A 214 -14.85 15.33 -7.45
CA PRO A 214 -15.61 14.73 -8.54
C PRO A 214 -14.66 14.21 -9.63
N ILE A 215 -15.05 13.11 -10.25
CA ILE A 215 -14.35 12.50 -11.39
C ILE A 215 -15.34 12.49 -12.54
N GLY A 216 -15.06 13.24 -13.57
CA GLY A 216 -15.86 13.29 -14.80
C GLY A 216 -14.94 13.53 -15.99
N PHE A 217 -15.33 13.00 -17.13
CA PHE A 217 -14.63 13.16 -18.41
C PHE A 217 -15.47 13.98 -19.41
N SER A 218 -16.65 14.44 -18.99
CA SER A 218 -17.54 15.30 -19.78
C SER A 218 -17.14 16.76 -19.68
N ASP A 219 -17.29 17.49 -20.78
CA ASP A 219 -17.13 18.94 -20.83
C ASP A 219 -18.31 19.67 -20.16
N ASP A 220 -19.45 18.99 -19.95
CA ASP A 220 -20.62 19.51 -19.28
C ASP A 220 -20.81 18.87 -17.90
N PRO A 221 -20.48 19.61 -16.82
CA PRO A 221 -20.55 19.08 -15.45
C PRO A 221 -21.99 18.92 -14.92
N VAL A 222 -22.99 19.46 -15.61
CA VAL A 222 -24.37 19.56 -15.08
C VAL A 222 -25.20 18.33 -15.45
N THR A 223 -24.90 17.66 -16.55
CA THR A 223 -25.80 16.68 -17.17
C THR A 223 -25.58 15.25 -16.69
N TYR A 224 -24.42 14.91 -16.10
CA TYR A 224 -24.10 13.54 -15.73
C TYR A 224 -23.72 13.41 -14.24
N ASN A 225 -24.23 12.34 -13.60
CA ASN A 225 -23.79 11.93 -12.25
C ASN A 225 -22.30 11.59 -12.28
N GLN A 226 -21.47 12.56 -11.91
CA GLN A 226 -20.03 12.37 -11.83
C GLN A 226 -19.68 11.42 -10.71
N GLY A 227 -18.82 10.43 -10.98
CA GLY A 227 -18.19 9.63 -9.95
C GLY A 227 -17.43 10.55 -8.98
N ARG A 228 -17.27 10.12 -7.73
CA ARG A 228 -16.47 10.85 -6.72
C ARG A 228 -15.41 9.95 -6.13
N LYS A 229 -14.24 10.54 -5.85
CA LYS A 229 -13.24 9.85 -5.03
C LYS A 229 -13.83 9.51 -3.68
N VAL A 230 -13.56 8.31 -3.19
CA VAL A 230 -14.01 7.85 -1.87
C VAL A 230 -12.80 7.63 -0.96
N PRO A 231 -12.91 7.98 0.33
CA PRO A 231 -11.85 7.72 1.29
C PRO A 231 -11.56 6.23 1.44
N HIS A 232 -10.27 5.91 1.54
CA HIS A 232 -9.76 4.57 1.79
C HIS A 232 -9.17 4.52 3.19
N PHE A 233 -9.67 3.63 4.02
CA PHE A 233 -9.14 3.41 5.37
C PHE A 233 -8.32 2.12 5.38
N PHE A 234 -7.13 2.20 5.97
CA PHE A 234 -6.24 1.06 6.16
C PHE A 234 -5.94 0.89 7.64
N MET A 235 -5.98 -0.34 8.11
CA MET A 235 -5.57 -0.71 9.46
C MET A 235 -4.58 -1.85 9.32
N THR A 236 -3.38 -1.68 9.85
CA THR A 236 -2.32 -2.70 9.82
C THR A 236 -1.85 -3.00 11.22
N ALA A 237 -1.53 -4.26 11.48
CA ALA A 237 -0.87 -4.67 12.71
C ALA A 237 0.02 -5.89 12.44
N GLY A 238 1.11 -6.00 13.18
CA GLY A 238 1.99 -7.15 13.11
C GLY A 238 2.84 -7.29 14.36
N TYR A 239 3.35 -8.51 14.54
CA TYR A 239 4.22 -8.84 15.66
C TYR A 239 5.37 -9.74 15.20
N LYS A 240 6.58 -9.48 15.68
CA LYS A 240 7.79 -10.25 15.38
C LYS A 240 8.09 -11.21 16.50
N PHE A 241 7.97 -12.51 16.23
CA PHE A 241 8.36 -13.60 17.11
C PHE A 241 9.76 -14.07 16.74
N TYR A 242 10.65 -14.16 17.72
CA TYR A 242 11.97 -14.75 17.54
C TYR A 242 11.89 -16.26 17.81
N LEU A 243 12.32 -17.04 16.85
CA LEU A 243 12.35 -18.51 16.88
C LEU A 243 13.82 -18.96 17.00
N GLY A 244 14.37 -18.88 18.22
CA GLY A 244 15.79 -19.02 18.46
C GLY A 244 16.58 -17.76 18.06
N ASP A 245 17.86 -17.94 17.72
CA ASP A 245 18.77 -16.82 17.43
C ASP A 245 18.79 -16.44 15.96
N ASP A 246 18.42 -17.35 15.06
CA ASP A 246 18.57 -17.18 13.63
C ASP A 246 17.26 -16.89 12.88
N PHE A 247 16.12 -17.30 13.43
CA PHE A 247 14.83 -17.19 12.75
C PHE A 247 13.89 -16.20 13.43
N ALA A 248 13.08 -15.55 12.61
CA ALA A 248 11.96 -14.74 13.08
C ALA A 248 10.72 -15.02 12.25
N ALA A 249 9.56 -15.03 12.92
CA ALA A 249 8.25 -15.10 12.28
C ALA A 249 7.50 -13.78 12.51
N VAL A 250 6.95 -13.20 11.44
CA VAL A 250 6.21 -11.94 11.50
C VAL A 250 4.81 -12.15 10.91
N PRO A 251 3.84 -12.64 11.70
CA PRO A 251 2.45 -12.54 11.32
C PRO A 251 2.01 -11.07 11.27
N SER A 252 1.23 -10.72 10.27
CA SER A 252 0.65 -9.39 10.13
C SER A 252 -0.71 -9.43 9.46
N LEU A 253 -1.50 -8.40 9.70
CA LEU A 253 -2.85 -8.24 9.19
C LEU A 253 -2.99 -6.86 8.57
N LEU A 254 -3.66 -6.78 7.43
CA LEU A 254 -4.13 -5.54 6.82
C LEU A 254 -5.64 -5.63 6.61
N VAL A 255 -6.35 -4.64 7.09
CA VAL A 255 -7.78 -4.44 6.82
C VAL A 255 -7.95 -3.16 6.01
N LYS A 256 -8.60 -3.27 4.86
CA LYS A 256 -8.91 -2.16 3.96
C LYS A 256 -10.42 -1.96 3.90
N VAL A 257 -10.85 -0.74 4.16
CA VAL A 257 -12.27 -0.34 4.13
C VAL A 257 -12.47 0.78 3.11
N VAL A 258 -13.33 0.52 2.13
CA VAL A 258 -13.68 1.48 1.06
C VAL A 258 -15.17 1.35 0.79
N SER A 259 -15.98 2.35 1.14
CA SER A 259 -17.42 2.31 0.89
C SER A 259 -17.72 2.62 -0.60
N PRO A 260 -18.60 1.83 -1.27
CA PRO A 260 -19.47 0.75 -0.79
C PRO A 260 -18.91 -0.68 -0.96
N VAL A 261 -17.59 -0.82 -1.19
CA VAL A 261 -16.97 -2.13 -1.43
C VAL A 261 -16.90 -2.97 -0.14
N PRO A 262 -17.03 -4.31 -0.22
CA PRO A 262 -16.79 -5.18 0.92
C PRO A 262 -15.40 -4.97 1.54
N VAL A 263 -15.30 -5.15 2.85
CA VAL A 263 -14.04 -5.05 3.58
C VAL A 263 -13.07 -6.11 3.10
N SER A 264 -11.87 -5.69 2.68
CA SER A 264 -10.77 -6.59 2.33
C SER A 264 -9.91 -6.86 3.56
N VAL A 265 -9.54 -8.10 3.75
CA VAL A 265 -8.67 -8.54 4.86
C VAL A 265 -7.55 -9.38 4.28
N ASP A 266 -6.31 -8.98 4.53
CA ASP A 266 -5.11 -9.67 4.12
C ASP A 266 -4.36 -10.16 5.36
N ALA A 267 -4.21 -11.47 5.51
CA ALA A 267 -3.40 -12.09 6.56
C ALA A 267 -2.07 -12.57 5.98
N ASN A 268 -0.96 -12.19 6.60
CA ASN A 268 0.38 -12.54 6.12
C ASN A 268 1.18 -13.23 7.21
N LEU A 269 2.09 -14.08 6.77
CA LEU A 269 3.15 -14.66 7.60
C LEU A 269 4.47 -14.56 6.85
N LYS A 270 5.43 -13.82 7.42
CA LYS A 270 6.80 -13.73 6.93
C LYS A 270 7.72 -14.51 7.86
N LEU A 271 8.55 -15.39 7.33
CA LEU A 271 9.61 -16.11 8.01
C LEU A 271 10.96 -15.59 7.53
N ALA A 272 11.75 -15.05 8.43
CA ALA A 272 13.07 -14.48 8.12
C ALA A 272 14.19 -15.30 8.75
N TYR A 273 15.27 -15.52 7.99
CA TYR A 273 16.49 -16.15 8.44
C TYR A 273 17.60 -15.10 8.50
N LYS A 274 18.11 -14.85 9.71
CA LYS A 274 19.17 -13.85 10.01
C LYS A 274 18.89 -12.45 9.43
N ASP A 275 17.63 -12.10 9.23
CA ASP A 275 17.17 -10.88 8.52
C ASP A 275 17.83 -10.68 7.13
N ARG A 276 18.43 -11.70 6.55
CA ARG A 276 19.05 -11.65 5.22
C ARG A 276 18.16 -12.22 4.15
N PHE A 277 17.54 -13.35 4.42
CA PHE A 277 16.61 -14.02 3.52
C PHE A 277 15.27 -14.18 4.23
N TRP A 278 14.18 -14.00 3.52
CA TRP A 278 12.86 -14.24 4.05
C TRP A 278 11.95 -14.84 2.98
N VAL A 279 11.02 -15.65 3.44
CA VAL A 279 9.90 -16.16 2.64
C VAL A 279 8.60 -15.83 3.36
N GLY A 280 7.52 -15.71 2.62
CA GLY A 280 6.22 -15.40 3.21
C GLY A 280 5.06 -15.95 2.41
N GLY A 281 3.92 -16.03 3.07
CA GLY A 281 2.64 -16.32 2.47
C GLY A 281 1.63 -15.26 2.86
N SER A 282 0.71 -14.96 1.97
CA SER A 282 -0.43 -14.07 2.20
C SER A 282 -1.71 -14.75 1.78
N TYR A 283 -2.74 -14.55 2.57
CA TYR A 283 -4.11 -14.89 2.20
C TYR A 283 -4.96 -13.64 2.18
N ARG A 284 -5.49 -13.32 1.03
CA ARG A 284 -6.45 -12.22 0.85
C ARG A 284 -7.84 -12.82 0.70
N LYS A 285 -8.69 -12.48 1.64
CA LYS A 285 -10.06 -13.00 1.69
C LYS A 285 -10.79 -12.76 0.35
N ASP A 286 -11.36 -13.84 -0.22
CA ASP A 286 -12.17 -13.84 -1.44
C ASP A 286 -11.45 -13.34 -2.72
N ASP A 287 -10.12 -13.24 -2.71
CA ASP A 287 -9.34 -12.73 -3.86
C ASP A 287 -8.19 -13.67 -4.26
N ALA A 288 -7.18 -13.85 -3.39
CA ALA A 288 -5.96 -14.57 -3.77
C ALA A 288 -5.19 -15.18 -2.59
N PHE A 289 -4.37 -16.17 -2.89
CA PHE A 289 -3.23 -16.58 -2.08
C PHE A 289 -1.96 -16.05 -2.73
N ALA A 290 -0.98 -15.60 -1.94
CA ALA A 290 0.29 -15.16 -2.48
C ALA A 290 1.47 -15.88 -1.80
N GLY A 291 2.46 -16.23 -2.62
CA GLY A 291 3.78 -16.63 -2.15
C GLY A 291 4.76 -15.48 -2.34
N MET A 292 5.62 -15.25 -1.36
CA MET A 292 6.57 -14.13 -1.35
C MET A 292 7.95 -14.61 -0.95
N ALA A 293 8.98 -13.98 -1.51
CA ALA A 293 10.35 -14.18 -1.10
C ALA A 293 11.13 -12.88 -1.24
N GLY A 294 12.18 -12.73 -0.43
CA GLY A 294 13.03 -11.56 -0.54
C GLY A 294 14.38 -11.74 0.10
N PHE A 295 15.26 -10.81 -0.22
CA PHE A 295 16.65 -10.85 0.17
C PHE A 295 17.15 -9.45 0.56
N ASN A 296 17.85 -9.36 1.70
CA ASN A 296 18.51 -8.15 2.17
C ASN A 296 20.01 -8.25 1.91
N ILE A 297 20.52 -7.35 1.08
CA ILE A 297 21.95 -7.28 0.72
C ILE A 297 22.61 -6.25 1.62
N GLY A 298 23.27 -6.75 2.64
CA GLY A 298 23.92 -5.87 3.63
C GLY A 298 22.96 -4.85 4.26
N SER A 299 23.47 -3.65 4.51
CA SER A 299 22.71 -2.51 5.06
C SER A 299 22.30 -1.48 4.02
N PHE A 300 22.39 -1.82 2.72
CA PHE A 300 22.17 -0.82 1.66
C PHE A 300 21.05 -1.16 0.68
N MET A 301 20.62 -2.42 0.57
CA MET A 301 19.61 -2.80 -0.42
C MET A 301 18.73 -3.96 0.08
N ASN A 302 17.47 -3.97 -0.35
CA ASN A 302 16.60 -5.13 -0.29
C ASN A 302 15.89 -5.36 -1.61
N ILE A 303 15.51 -6.60 -1.86
CA ILE A 303 14.69 -7.00 -3.01
C ILE A 303 13.63 -7.97 -2.54
N GLY A 304 12.42 -7.83 -3.06
CA GLY A 304 11.30 -8.73 -2.81
C GLY A 304 10.57 -9.07 -4.10
N TYR A 305 10.06 -10.27 -4.16
CA TYR A 305 9.20 -10.76 -5.23
C TYR A 305 7.99 -11.46 -4.63
N SER A 306 6.83 -11.27 -5.24
CA SER A 306 5.62 -12.04 -4.92
C SER A 306 4.91 -12.52 -6.18
N TYR A 307 4.23 -13.64 -6.01
CA TYR A 307 3.30 -14.19 -6.97
C TYR A 307 1.96 -14.48 -6.31
N ASP A 308 0.88 -13.89 -6.85
CA ASP A 308 -0.47 -14.08 -6.34
C ASP A 308 -1.22 -15.09 -7.21
N PHE A 309 -1.69 -16.16 -6.57
CA PHE A 309 -2.60 -17.15 -7.16
C PHE A 309 -4.03 -16.65 -6.96
N THR A 310 -4.68 -16.22 -8.03
CA THR A 310 -6.06 -15.76 -8.00
C THR A 310 -6.98 -16.91 -7.62
N SER A 311 -7.78 -16.77 -6.58
CA SER A 311 -8.77 -17.78 -6.13
C SER A 311 -10.20 -17.40 -6.50
N SER A 312 -10.42 -16.18 -6.97
CA SER A 312 -11.71 -15.69 -7.45
C SER A 312 -12.04 -16.21 -8.86
N GLY A 313 -13.24 -15.92 -9.37
CA GLY A 313 -13.66 -16.29 -10.74
C GLY A 313 -12.72 -15.81 -11.88
N LEU A 314 -11.84 -14.85 -11.58
CA LEU A 314 -10.81 -14.38 -12.52
C LEU A 314 -9.68 -15.41 -12.78
N ASN A 315 -9.59 -16.47 -11.98
CA ASN A 315 -8.62 -17.56 -12.19
C ASN A 315 -8.80 -18.28 -13.54
N THR A 316 -9.97 -18.21 -14.14
CA THR A 316 -10.24 -18.84 -15.44
C THR A 316 -9.64 -18.09 -16.63
N VAL A 317 -9.31 -16.81 -16.45
CA VAL A 317 -8.86 -15.90 -17.52
C VAL A 317 -7.53 -15.21 -17.21
N SER A 318 -6.96 -15.44 -16.03
CA SER A 318 -5.69 -14.83 -15.62
C SER A 318 -4.66 -15.86 -15.16
N ASN A 319 -3.40 -15.58 -15.42
CA ASN A 319 -2.26 -16.38 -14.99
C ASN A 319 -1.66 -15.90 -13.64
N GLY A 320 -2.49 -15.26 -12.78
CA GLY A 320 -2.05 -14.71 -11.51
C GLY A 320 -1.44 -13.31 -11.63
N SER A 321 -0.77 -12.85 -10.57
CA SER A 321 -0.17 -11.51 -10.52
C SER A 321 1.26 -11.56 -10.01
N HIS A 322 2.12 -10.75 -10.57
CA HIS A 322 3.53 -10.64 -10.20
C HIS A 322 3.81 -9.26 -9.62
N GLU A 323 4.60 -9.21 -8.56
CA GLU A 323 5.08 -7.94 -8.00
C GLU A 323 6.55 -8.06 -7.61
N ILE A 324 7.34 -7.05 -7.99
CA ILE A 324 8.75 -6.92 -7.60
C ILE A 324 8.95 -5.59 -6.89
N VAL A 325 9.75 -5.60 -5.82
CA VAL A 325 10.12 -4.39 -5.07
C VAL A 325 11.62 -4.37 -4.90
N LEU A 326 12.21 -3.21 -5.15
CA LEU A 326 13.61 -2.89 -4.89
C LEU A 326 13.66 -1.76 -3.87
N GLY A 327 14.43 -1.92 -2.80
CA GLY A 327 14.72 -0.89 -1.82
C GLY A 327 16.20 -0.58 -1.74
N ILE A 328 16.54 0.70 -1.63
CA ILE A 328 17.91 1.20 -1.48
C ILE A 328 17.95 2.12 -0.26
N PHE A 329 18.92 1.88 0.63
CA PHE A 329 19.11 2.65 1.86
C PHE A 329 20.30 3.58 1.69
N LEU A 330 20.01 4.89 1.54
CA LEU A 330 21.03 5.89 1.30
C LEU A 330 21.43 6.58 2.61
N ASN A 331 22.66 7.04 2.67
CA ASN A 331 23.22 7.77 3.83
C ASN A 331 23.26 6.97 5.13
N ASN A 332 23.23 5.64 5.07
CA ASN A 332 23.42 4.76 6.22
C ASN A 332 24.90 4.64 6.59
N ARG A 333 25.50 5.78 7.00
CA ARG A 333 26.95 5.90 7.27
C ARG A 333 27.45 4.97 8.38
N TYR A 334 26.62 4.69 9.36
CA TYR A 334 26.96 3.87 10.51
C TYR A 334 26.58 2.40 10.34
N LYS A 335 26.07 2.02 9.13
CA LYS A 335 25.59 0.65 8.85
C LYS A 335 24.62 0.16 9.91
N VAL A 336 23.71 1.04 10.33
CA VAL A 336 22.70 0.71 11.34
C VAL A 336 21.57 -0.10 10.71
N THR A 337 21.01 -0.97 11.54
CA THR A 337 19.79 -1.73 11.18
C THR A 337 18.68 -1.30 12.13
N CYS A 338 17.64 -0.71 11.58
CA CYS A 338 16.45 -0.37 12.36
C CYS A 338 15.57 -1.61 12.54
N PRO A 339 14.98 -1.83 13.73
CA PRO A 339 14.03 -2.93 13.95
C PRO A 339 12.89 -2.92 12.95
N GLN A 340 12.45 -1.74 12.55
CA GLN A 340 11.35 -1.48 11.65
C GLN A 340 11.58 -2.02 10.23
N LYS A 341 12.84 -2.12 9.79
CA LYS A 341 13.19 -2.72 8.50
C LYS A 341 12.79 -4.19 8.38
N SER A 342 12.74 -4.88 9.50
CA SER A 342 12.56 -6.33 9.52
C SER A 342 11.13 -6.79 9.81
N TRP A 343 10.18 -5.85 9.86
CA TRP A 343 8.74 -6.18 9.95
C TRP A 343 8.15 -6.66 8.65
#